data_d7ebd6ac05a51ff765467a6a51c024d1
#
_entry.id   d7ebd6ac05a51ff765467a6a51c024d1
#
_cell.length_a   1.000
_cell.length_b   1.000
_cell.length_c   1.000
_cell.angle_alpha   90.00
_cell.angle_beta   90.00
_cell.angle_gamma   90.00
#
_symmetry.space_group_name_H-M   'P 1'
#
loop_
_entity.id
_entity.type
_entity.pdbx_description
1 polymer ?
#
loop_
_entity_poly.entity_id
_entity_poly.type
_entity_poly.pdbx_seq_one_letter_code
_entity_poly.pdbx_strand_id
1 'polypeptide(L)'
;MRIMIVTDQYPPMVGGVPTVTHGLAVDFANRGHRVWVVAPSFGAQDEERVEQKVRVYRFSSFEWPTYEGLRIPFLPFVPIRNLLKKTDPDIIHIHSPVVLGNIAQILAGGLRKPVIATNHYLPINLSRSLTSDPLLGKPFSNITFSYLVHFCNRCEYVTAPTATALNLLYEHGLRAPAQAISNGIDLKRFCPGERDEEVRQRLKLPADRPIVLYVNRLHAEKRANVLLDAVAKMKGIGHVAIAGTGPAEAELHAQAEQLQLGDRVTFLGYVCDADLVPLYRLADLFVIPSEGELQSLVTMEAMACGLPVIAANAYALPELVHHKENGFLFQPGNSDELASQIDILLGDAPLRAHMGARSLQIIAKHDRLHVLDLWEALYERLSNEFIEAKQLKLRRKREQKRFGYTPQTTHRPRLVRTGELIFDPRYPEE
;
A
#
# COMPACT_ATOMS: atom_id res chain seq x y z
N MET A 1 20.92 -12.02 2.07
CA MET A 1 20.02 -12.69 3.05
C MET A 1 19.10 -13.67 2.33
N ARG A 2 18.41 -14.52 3.09
CA ARG A 2 17.34 -15.42 2.65
C ARG A 2 16.01 -14.85 3.14
N ILE A 3 15.19 -14.35 2.25
CA ILE A 3 13.97 -13.60 2.56
C ILE A 3 12.77 -14.40 2.06
N MET A 4 11.78 -14.63 2.92
CA MET A 4 10.50 -15.22 2.51
C MET A 4 9.39 -14.19 2.68
N ILE A 5 8.74 -13.82 1.59
CA ILE A 5 7.57 -12.94 1.56
C ILE A 5 6.32 -13.81 1.49
N VAL A 6 5.35 -13.56 2.37
CA VAL A 6 4.09 -14.30 2.43
C VAL A 6 2.93 -13.33 2.24
N THR A 7 2.09 -13.59 1.27
CA THR A 7 0.94 -12.73 0.95
C THR A 7 -0.21 -13.53 0.36
N ASP A 8 -1.44 -13.16 0.70
CA ASP A 8 -2.65 -13.69 0.05
C ASP A 8 -3.05 -12.86 -1.19
N GLN A 9 -2.28 -11.80 -1.51
CA GLN A 9 -2.49 -10.90 -2.65
C GLN A 9 -1.18 -10.72 -3.43
N TYR A 10 -1.09 -11.33 -4.62
CA TYR A 10 0.10 -11.29 -5.48
C TYR A 10 -0.31 -11.30 -6.96
N PRO A 11 0.48 -10.77 -7.90
CA PRO A 11 0.14 -10.84 -9.33
C PRO A 11 -0.21 -12.27 -9.78
N PRO A 12 -1.19 -12.43 -10.70
CA PRO A 12 -1.80 -11.43 -11.58
C PRO A 12 -2.93 -10.59 -10.97
N MET A 13 -3.20 -10.70 -9.66
CA MET A 13 -4.14 -9.80 -8.98
C MET A 13 -3.67 -8.34 -9.11
N VAL A 14 -4.59 -7.44 -9.49
CA VAL A 14 -4.32 -6.00 -9.64
C VAL A 14 -4.67 -5.26 -8.35
N GLY A 15 -3.77 -4.43 -7.87
CA GLY A 15 -4.00 -3.61 -6.66
C GLY A 15 -2.70 -3.15 -5.98
N GLY A 16 -2.84 -2.32 -4.97
CA GLY A 16 -1.69 -1.75 -4.25
C GLY A 16 -0.81 -2.81 -3.58
N VAL A 17 -1.42 -3.76 -2.84
CA VAL A 17 -0.67 -4.81 -2.12
C VAL A 17 0.09 -5.72 -3.10
N PRO A 18 -0.53 -6.27 -4.17
CA PRO A 18 0.20 -7.04 -5.17
C PRO A 18 1.38 -6.27 -5.79
N THR A 19 1.18 -5.01 -6.14
CA THR A 19 2.22 -4.15 -6.72
C THR A 19 3.40 -3.97 -5.76
N VAL A 20 3.12 -3.63 -4.51
CA VAL A 20 4.15 -3.42 -3.48
C VAL A 20 4.90 -4.71 -3.17
N THR A 21 4.20 -5.82 -2.94
CA THR A 21 4.82 -7.08 -2.57
C THR A 21 5.68 -7.66 -3.70
N HIS A 22 5.19 -7.58 -4.94
CA HIS A 22 5.96 -8.00 -6.11
C HIS A 22 7.19 -7.10 -6.32
N GLY A 23 7.00 -5.78 -6.26
CA GLY A 23 8.10 -4.82 -6.42
C GLY A 23 9.20 -5.06 -5.38
N LEU A 24 8.84 -5.19 -4.11
CA LEU A 24 9.78 -5.46 -3.01
C LEU A 24 10.54 -6.78 -3.21
N ALA A 25 9.84 -7.84 -3.64
CA ALA A 25 10.46 -9.14 -3.89
C ALA A 25 11.51 -9.06 -5.01
N VAL A 26 11.17 -8.39 -6.12
CA VAL A 26 12.05 -8.22 -7.28
C VAL A 26 13.26 -7.35 -6.93
N ASP A 27 13.06 -6.27 -6.18
CA ASP A 27 14.12 -5.37 -5.75
C ASP A 27 15.15 -6.08 -4.88
N PHE A 28 14.71 -6.83 -3.89
CA PHE A 28 15.62 -7.64 -3.08
C PHE A 28 16.35 -8.70 -3.90
N ALA A 29 15.67 -9.36 -4.84
CA ALA A 29 16.32 -10.32 -5.72
C ALA A 29 17.37 -9.65 -6.62
N ASN A 30 17.13 -8.42 -7.09
CA ASN A 30 18.09 -7.65 -7.87
C ASN A 30 19.28 -7.17 -7.04
N ARG A 31 19.12 -6.95 -5.72
CA ARG A 31 20.22 -6.69 -4.77
C ARG A 31 21.01 -7.95 -4.36
N GLY A 32 20.68 -9.11 -4.93
CA GLY A 32 21.41 -10.38 -4.70
C GLY A 32 20.92 -11.18 -3.51
N HIS A 33 19.79 -10.82 -2.89
CA HIS A 33 19.17 -11.66 -1.88
C HIS A 33 18.49 -12.88 -2.50
N ARG A 34 18.37 -13.98 -1.74
CA ARG A 34 17.57 -15.14 -2.13
C ARG A 34 16.14 -14.91 -1.66
N VAL A 35 15.24 -14.70 -2.61
CA VAL A 35 13.84 -14.33 -2.30
C VAL A 35 12.90 -15.45 -2.72
N TRP A 36 12.02 -15.82 -1.79
CA TRP A 36 10.88 -16.69 -2.02
C TRP A 36 9.58 -15.94 -1.73
N VAL A 37 8.59 -16.15 -2.58
CA VAL A 37 7.24 -15.64 -2.34
C VAL A 37 6.30 -16.82 -2.15
N VAL A 38 5.43 -16.73 -1.15
CA VAL A 38 4.33 -17.67 -0.90
C VAL A 38 3.03 -16.94 -1.16
N ALA A 39 2.25 -17.42 -2.13
CA ALA A 39 1.03 -16.77 -2.60
C ALA A 39 -0.06 -17.80 -2.96
N PRO A 40 -1.34 -17.39 -3.14
CA PRO A 40 -2.38 -18.28 -3.68
C PRO A 40 -2.15 -18.56 -5.17
N SER A 41 -2.52 -19.76 -5.61
CA SER A 41 -2.61 -20.12 -7.03
C SER A 41 -3.90 -19.60 -7.64
N PHE A 42 -3.85 -19.19 -8.90
CA PHE A 42 -5.05 -18.90 -9.70
C PHE A 42 -5.61 -20.14 -10.40
N GLY A 43 -4.84 -21.25 -10.37
CA GLY A 43 -5.26 -22.57 -10.81
C GLY A 43 -5.66 -23.49 -9.67
N ALA A 44 -6.08 -24.71 -10.03
CA ALA A 44 -6.49 -25.75 -9.08
C ALA A 44 -5.30 -26.52 -8.46
N GLN A 45 -4.06 -26.25 -8.86
CA GLN A 45 -2.86 -26.96 -8.44
C GLN A 45 -1.83 -26.05 -7.83
N ASP A 46 -0.98 -26.62 -6.98
CA ASP A 46 0.21 -25.95 -6.47
C ASP A 46 1.23 -25.76 -7.59
N GLU A 47 1.90 -24.60 -7.59
CA GLU A 47 2.88 -24.22 -8.62
C GLU A 47 4.16 -23.69 -7.99
N GLU A 48 5.29 -24.00 -8.61
CA GLU A 48 6.58 -23.32 -8.35
C GLU A 48 7.06 -22.69 -9.66
N ARG A 49 7.30 -21.37 -9.65
CA ARG A 49 7.85 -20.64 -10.81
C ARG A 49 8.98 -19.73 -10.38
N VAL A 50 9.88 -19.44 -11.31
CA VAL A 50 10.89 -18.38 -11.14
C VAL A 50 10.48 -17.21 -12.01
N GLU A 51 10.15 -16.08 -11.35
CA GLU A 51 9.72 -14.84 -11.99
C GLU A 51 10.72 -13.74 -11.60
N GLN A 52 11.41 -13.12 -12.56
CA GLN A 52 12.38 -12.03 -12.29
C GLN A 52 13.37 -12.32 -11.13
N LYS A 53 14.00 -13.53 -11.13
CA LYS A 53 14.91 -14.04 -10.09
C LYS A 53 14.24 -14.40 -8.74
N VAL A 54 12.94 -14.18 -8.58
CA VAL A 54 12.15 -14.55 -7.39
C VAL A 54 11.57 -15.94 -7.59
N ARG A 55 11.66 -16.81 -6.57
CA ARG A 55 10.97 -18.12 -6.58
C ARG A 55 9.60 -17.97 -5.96
N VAL A 56 8.55 -18.12 -6.75
CA VAL A 56 7.16 -17.99 -6.34
C VAL A 56 6.55 -19.38 -6.16
N TYR A 57 6.09 -19.66 -4.93
CA TYR A 57 5.32 -20.85 -4.57
C TYR A 57 3.86 -20.47 -4.45
N ARG A 58 3.01 -21.01 -5.31
CA ARG A 58 1.57 -20.76 -5.31
C ARG A 58 0.84 -22.00 -4.84
N PHE A 59 -0.03 -21.84 -3.84
CA PHE A 59 -0.83 -22.93 -3.30
C PHE A 59 -2.24 -22.89 -3.85
N SER A 60 -2.77 -24.05 -4.22
CA SER A 60 -4.13 -24.22 -4.74
C SER A 60 -5.16 -23.53 -3.86
N SER A 61 -6.08 -22.81 -4.48
CA SER A 61 -7.02 -21.93 -3.80
C SER A 61 -8.34 -21.82 -4.57
N PHE A 62 -9.39 -21.38 -3.89
CA PHE A 62 -10.65 -20.99 -4.53
C PHE A 62 -10.85 -19.48 -4.39
N GLU A 63 -11.62 -18.91 -5.30
CA GLU A 63 -11.96 -17.49 -5.27
C GLU A 63 -13.08 -17.25 -4.25
N TRP A 64 -12.90 -16.19 -3.42
CA TRP A 64 -13.92 -15.82 -2.45
C TRP A 64 -15.10 -15.14 -3.14
N PRO A 65 -16.36 -15.62 -2.98
CA PRO A 65 -17.48 -15.19 -3.82
C PRO A 65 -17.87 -13.71 -3.67
N THR A 66 -17.59 -13.09 -2.51
CA THR A 66 -18.06 -11.73 -2.19
C THR A 66 -16.98 -10.66 -2.34
N TYR A 67 -15.75 -11.03 -2.68
CA TYR A 67 -14.65 -10.08 -2.86
C TYR A 67 -13.79 -10.50 -4.05
N GLU A 68 -13.97 -9.79 -5.16
CA GLU A 68 -13.32 -10.08 -6.43
C GLU A 68 -11.78 -10.15 -6.29
N GLY A 69 -11.21 -11.22 -6.81
CA GLY A 69 -9.77 -11.48 -6.80
C GLY A 69 -9.20 -11.96 -5.46
N LEU A 70 -9.97 -12.00 -4.37
CA LEU A 70 -9.51 -12.61 -3.11
C LEU A 70 -9.58 -14.14 -3.24
N ARG A 71 -8.45 -14.78 -3.04
CA ARG A 71 -8.33 -16.24 -3.12
C ARG A 71 -7.98 -16.84 -1.75
N ILE A 72 -8.67 -17.91 -1.41
CA ILE A 72 -8.48 -18.64 -0.14
C ILE A 72 -7.77 -19.97 -0.41
N PRO A 73 -6.53 -20.14 0.03
CA PRO A 73 -5.79 -21.40 -0.12
C PRO A 73 -6.34 -22.53 0.75
N PHE A 74 -6.19 -23.77 0.27
CA PHE A 74 -6.63 -24.99 0.98
C PHE A 74 -5.67 -25.39 2.12
N LEU A 75 -5.47 -24.51 3.11
CA LEU A 75 -4.72 -24.73 4.36
C LEU A 75 -3.37 -25.49 4.19
N PRO A 76 -2.39 -24.95 3.45
CA PRO A 76 -1.17 -25.65 3.09
C PRO A 76 -0.13 -25.71 4.25
N PHE A 77 -0.51 -26.22 5.44
CA PHE A 77 0.37 -26.29 6.60
C PHE A 77 1.64 -27.12 6.36
N VAL A 78 1.47 -28.34 5.82
CA VAL A 78 2.60 -29.25 5.59
C VAL A 78 3.51 -28.74 4.48
N PRO A 79 2.99 -28.31 3.31
CA PRO A 79 3.81 -27.71 2.26
C PRO A 79 4.60 -26.50 2.73
N ILE A 80 3.97 -25.53 3.43
CA ILE A 80 4.67 -24.34 3.95
C ILE A 80 5.71 -24.72 5.00
N ARG A 81 5.43 -25.67 5.90
CA ARG A 81 6.41 -26.14 6.87
C ARG A 81 7.64 -26.76 6.20
N ASN A 82 7.44 -27.56 5.17
CA ASN A 82 8.52 -28.18 4.42
C ASN A 82 9.33 -27.12 3.65
N LEU A 83 8.64 -26.14 3.07
CA LEU A 83 9.27 -25.01 2.40
C LEU A 83 10.14 -24.19 3.36
N LEU A 84 9.62 -23.82 4.54
CA LEU A 84 10.36 -23.10 5.56
C LEU A 84 11.60 -23.86 6.04
N LYS A 85 11.52 -25.18 6.17
CA LYS A 85 12.68 -26.02 6.52
C LYS A 85 13.71 -26.11 5.39
N LYS A 86 13.25 -26.22 4.14
CA LYS A 86 14.10 -26.32 2.94
C LYS A 86 14.85 -25.04 2.66
N THR A 87 14.16 -23.89 2.78
CA THR A 87 14.70 -22.57 2.45
C THR A 87 15.46 -21.95 3.62
N ASP A 88 15.10 -22.31 4.84
CA ASP A 88 15.67 -21.81 6.10
C ASP A 88 15.84 -20.27 6.11
N PRO A 89 14.74 -19.50 5.91
CA PRO A 89 14.82 -18.06 5.72
C PRO A 89 15.40 -17.35 6.94
N ASP A 90 16.12 -16.25 6.70
CA ASP A 90 16.64 -15.38 7.76
C ASP A 90 15.54 -14.47 8.28
N ILE A 91 14.60 -14.07 7.40
CA ILE A 91 13.42 -13.26 7.69
C ILE A 91 12.19 -13.85 6.98
N ILE A 92 11.05 -13.82 7.67
CA ILE A 92 9.73 -14.08 7.09
C ILE A 92 8.94 -12.76 7.17
N HIS A 93 8.58 -12.20 6.01
CA HIS A 93 7.82 -10.97 5.93
C HIS A 93 6.40 -11.24 5.44
N ILE A 94 5.40 -10.94 6.26
CA ILE A 94 3.99 -11.22 6.00
C ILE A 94 3.28 -9.91 5.63
N HIS A 95 2.68 -9.88 4.44
CA HIS A 95 1.90 -8.73 3.95
C HIS A 95 0.39 -8.89 4.08
N SER A 96 -0.07 -10.10 4.41
CA SER A 96 -1.50 -10.41 4.56
C SER A 96 -1.75 -11.29 5.79
N PRO A 97 -2.54 -10.84 6.77
CA PRO A 97 -2.89 -11.64 7.94
C PRO A 97 -4.11 -12.55 7.68
N VAL A 98 -4.23 -13.11 6.47
CA VAL A 98 -5.35 -13.99 6.11
C VAL A 98 -4.93 -15.46 6.29
N VAL A 99 -5.00 -16.32 5.29
CA VAL A 99 -4.73 -17.76 5.46
C VAL A 99 -3.24 -18.04 5.48
N LEU A 100 -2.51 -17.64 4.43
CA LEU A 100 -1.08 -17.95 4.30
C LEU A 100 -0.25 -17.27 5.39
N GLY A 101 -0.58 -16.01 5.70
CA GLY A 101 0.10 -15.26 6.74
C GLY A 101 -0.05 -15.90 8.13
N ASN A 102 -1.25 -16.35 8.52
CA ASN A 102 -1.46 -17.04 9.78
C ASN A 102 -0.71 -18.37 9.88
N ILE A 103 -0.76 -19.17 8.80
CA ILE A 103 -0.04 -20.44 8.74
C ILE A 103 1.47 -20.20 8.87
N ALA A 104 2.00 -19.24 8.12
CA ALA A 104 3.43 -18.91 8.16
C ALA A 104 3.85 -18.42 9.54
N GLN A 105 3.06 -17.56 10.20
CA GLN A 105 3.33 -17.06 11.55
C GLN A 105 3.39 -18.19 12.60
N ILE A 106 2.39 -19.09 12.59
CA ILE A 106 2.33 -20.25 13.51
C ILE A 106 3.56 -21.14 13.31
N LEU A 107 3.89 -21.47 12.05
CA LEU A 107 5.00 -22.34 11.72
C LEU A 107 6.36 -21.69 12.01
N ALA A 108 6.50 -20.38 11.77
CA ALA A 108 7.68 -19.61 12.08
C ALA A 108 8.01 -19.65 13.58
N GLY A 109 7.00 -19.48 14.44
CA GLY A 109 7.15 -19.59 15.90
C GLY A 109 7.69 -20.97 16.32
N GLY A 110 7.15 -22.06 15.73
CA GLY A 110 7.63 -23.42 15.98
C GLY A 110 9.06 -23.69 15.45
N LEU A 111 9.45 -23.05 14.36
CA LEU A 111 10.78 -23.15 13.75
C LEU A 111 11.76 -22.10 14.27
N ARG A 112 11.31 -21.21 15.14
CA ARG A 112 12.08 -20.10 15.70
C ARG A 112 12.70 -19.24 14.61
N LYS A 113 11.84 -18.64 13.79
CA LYS A 113 12.19 -17.69 12.73
C LYS A 113 11.58 -16.33 13.03
N PRO A 114 12.29 -15.22 12.78
CA PRO A 114 11.74 -13.89 12.98
C PRO A 114 10.68 -13.57 11.93
N VAL A 115 9.59 -12.97 12.39
CA VAL A 115 8.44 -12.59 11.55
C VAL A 115 8.26 -11.08 11.62
N ILE A 116 8.18 -10.45 10.46
CA ILE A 116 7.75 -9.07 10.28
C ILE A 116 6.36 -9.10 9.65
N ALA A 117 5.45 -8.25 10.11
CA ALA A 117 4.17 -8.05 9.47
C ALA A 117 4.04 -6.61 8.97
N THR A 118 3.65 -6.42 7.70
CA THR A 118 3.25 -5.10 7.19
C THR A 118 1.73 -5.01 7.09
N ASN A 119 1.16 -3.99 7.73
CA ASN A 119 -0.26 -3.71 7.61
C ASN A 119 -0.57 -2.93 6.34
N HIS A 120 -1.33 -3.54 5.43
CA HIS A 120 -1.90 -2.91 4.24
C HIS A 120 -3.43 -2.81 4.31
N TYR A 121 -4.03 -3.26 5.40
CA TYR A 121 -5.49 -3.37 5.52
C TYR A 121 -6.07 -2.27 6.37
N LEU A 122 -7.12 -1.65 5.85
CA LEU A 122 -8.00 -0.76 6.59
C LEU A 122 -9.33 -1.49 6.81
N PRO A 123 -9.61 -2.00 8.01
CA PRO A 123 -10.81 -2.77 8.31
C PRO A 123 -12.13 -2.11 7.94
N ILE A 124 -12.18 -0.77 7.97
CA ILE A 124 -13.36 -0.01 7.55
C ILE A 124 -13.70 -0.24 6.07
N ASN A 125 -12.70 -0.39 5.19
CA ASN A 125 -12.97 -0.66 3.77
C ASN A 125 -13.65 -2.02 3.59
N LEU A 126 -13.22 -3.04 4.37
CA LEU A 126 -13.86 -4.36 4.35
C LEU A 126 -15.30 -4.29 4.90
N SER A 127 -15.54 -3.54 5.96
CA SER A 127 -16.89 -3.38 6.52
C SER A 127 -17.83 -2.68 5.53
N ARG A 128 -17.36 -1.65 4.83
CA ARG A 128 -18.12 -0.93 3.80
C ARG A 128 -18.46 -1.77 2.58
N SER A 129 -17.60 -2.75 2.23
CA SER A 129 -17.88 -3.68 1.12
C SER A 129 -18.89 -4.76 1.48
N LEU A 130 -19.03 -5.08 2.77
CA LEU A 130 -19.95 -6.13 3.25
C LEU A 130 -21.34 -5.59 3.68
N THR A 131 -21.40 -4.34 4.14
CA THR A 131 -22.66 -3.71 4.56
C THR A 131 -22.60 -2.19 4.42
N SER A 132 -23.67 -1.61 3.90
CA SER A 132 -23.90 -0.17 3.89
C SER A 132 -24.52 0.34 5.21
N ASP A 133 -24.96 -0.57 6.10
CA ASP A 133 -25.57 -0.20 7.37
C ASP A 133 -24.51 0.21 8.41
N PRO A 134 -24.50 1.49 8.87
CA PRO A 134 -23.55 1.96 9.86
C PRO A 134 -23.64 1.26 11.22
N LEU A 135 -24.82 0.70 11.57
CA LEU A 135 -25.04 -0.01 12.84
C LEU A 135 -24.34 -1.37 12.86
N LEU A 136 -24.22 -2.03 11.71
CA LEU A 136 -23.51 -3.29 11.55
C LEU A 136 -22.03 -3.09 11.19
N GLY A 137 -21.72 -2.04 10.46
CA GLY A 137 -20.36 -1.77 9.99
C GLY A 137 -19.35 -1.48 11.11
N LYS A 138 -19.71 -0.69 12.13
CA LYS A 138 -18.82 -0.37 13.26
C LYS A 138 -18.40 -1.59 14.09
N PRO A 139 -19.31 -2.46 14.59
CA PRO A 139 -18.92 -3.66 15.31
C PRO A 139 -18.04 -4.59 14.50
N PHE A 140 -18.34 -4.78 13.21
CA PHE A 140 -17.54 -5.60 12.30
C PHE A 140 -16.13 -5.06 12.11
N SER A 141 -15.99 -3.73 11.94
CA SER A 141 -14.69 -3.07 11.85
C SER A 141 -13.86 -3.29 13.12
N ASN A 142 -14.46 -3.14 14.31
CA ASN A 142 -13.77 -3.33 15.58
C ASN A 142 -13.28 -4.78 15.76
N ILE A 143 -14.09 -5.78 15.40
CA ILE A 143 -13.70 -7.18 15.43
C ILE A 143 -12.51 -7.42 14.49
N THR A 144 -12.57 -6.87 13.28
CA THR A 144 -11.51 -7.02 12.28
C THR A 144 -10.22 -6.32 12.73
N PHE A 145 -10.30 -5.12 13.36
CA PHE A 145 -9.15 -4.47 13.98
C PHE A 145 -8.56 -5.30 15.12
N SER A 146 -9.41 -5.85 15.99
CA SER A 146 -8.96 -6.69 17.11
C SER A 146 -8.23 -7.94 16.61
N TYR A 147 -8.74 -8.58 15.56
CA TYR A 147 -8.07 -9.69 14.89
C TYR A 147 -6.71 -9.29 14.30
N LEU A 148 -6.67 -8.19 13.54
CA LEU A 148 -5.45 -7.67 12.91
C LEU A 148 -4.37 -7.35 13.97
N VAL A 149 -4.75 -6.65 15.02
CA VAL A 149 -3.84 -6.29 16.12
C VAL A 149 -3.39 -7.53 16.91
N HIS A 150 -4.29 -8.51 17.12
CA HIS A 150 -3.90 -9.79 17.73
C HIS A 150 -2.85 -10.51 16.89
N PHE A 151 -3.02 -10.56 15.58
CA PHE A 151 -2.03 -11.12 14.65
C PHE A 151 -0.70 -10.34 14.74
N CYS A 152 -0.74 -9.01 14.62
CA CYS A 152 0.43 -8.14 14.69
C CYS A 152 1.22 -8.29 16.01
N ASN A 153 0.53 -8.39 17.14
CA ASN A 153 1.16 -8.56 18.46
C ASN A 153 1.88 -9.90 18.66
N ARG A 154 1.73 -10.83 17.74
CA ARG A 154 2.46 -12.12 17.73
C ARG A 154 3.66 -12.11 16.78
N CYS A 155 3.91 -11.02 16.07
CA CYS A 155 5.08 -10.82 15.24
C CYS A 155 6.22 -10.17 16.04
N GLU A 156 7.47 -10.40 15.64
CA GLU A 156 8.64 -9.77 16.22
C GLU A 156 8.68 -8.27 15.93
N TYR A 157 8.18 -7.87 14.76
CA TYR A 157 8.12 -6.48 14.35
C TYR A 157 6.92 -6.21 13.45
N VAL A 158 6.39 -5.00 13.50
CA VAL A 158 5.25 -4.58 12.68
C VAL A 158 5.63 -3.32 11.89
N THR A 159 5.17 -3.24 10.66
CA THR A 159 5.30 -2.02 9.87
C THR A 159 3.94 -1.63 9.28
N ALA A 160 3.82 -0.37 8.92
CA ALA A 160 2.71 0.17 8.16
C ALA A 160 3.25 1.22 7.17
N PRO A 161 2.55 1.53 6.07
CA PRO A 161 3.10 2.43 5.04
C PRO A 161 3.18 3.90 5.48
N THR A 162 2.44 4.30 6.52
CA THR A 162 2.36 5.69 7.02
C THR A 162 2.23 5.73 8.54
N ALA A 163 2.50 6.90 9.13
CA ALA A 163 2.29 7.13 10.55
C ALA A 163 0.82 6.98 10.94
N THR A 164 -0.09 7.50 10.12
CA THR A 164 -1.55 7.33 10.31
C THR A 164 -1.95 5.85 10.35
N ALA A 165 -1.46 5.04 9.41
CA ALA A 165 -1.76 3.61 9.38
C ALA A 165 -1.24 2.89 10.63
N LEU A 166 -0.10 3.31 11.17
CA LEU A 166 0.49 2.76 12.37
C LEU A 166 -0.27 3.21 13.63
N ASN A 167 -0.66 4.49 13.72
CA ASN A 167 -1.43 5.04 14.82
C ASN A 167 -2.79 4.34 14.97
N LEU A 168 -3.46 4.01 13.86
CA LEU A 168 -4.68 3.21 13.89
C LEU A 168 -4.48 1.84 14.56
N LEU A 169 -3.33 1.20 14.36
CA LEU A 169 -3.03 -0.05 15.06
C LEU A 169 -2.77 0.17 16.55
N TYR A 170 -2.08 1.26 16.94
CA TYR A 170 -1.85 1.60 18.34
C TYR A 170 -3.15 1.93 19.08
N GLU A 171 -4.06 2.67 18.47
CA GLU A 171 -5.38 2.96 19.00
C GLU A 171 -6.20 1.68 19.31
N HIS A 172 -5.96 0.61 18.53
CA HIS A 172 -6.61 -0.68 18.71
C HIS A 172 -5.76 -1.68 19.52
N GLY A 173 -4.68 -1.24 20.18
CA GLY A 173 -3.93 -2.03 21.14
C GLY A 173 -2.70 -2.75 20.60
N LEU A 174 -2.06 -2.24 19.55
CA LEU A 174 -0.75 -2.73 19.10
C LEU A 174 0.28 -2.53 20.21
N ARG A 175 1.04 -3.60 20.53
CA ARG A 175 2.10 -3.64 21.53
C ARG A 175 3.45 -4.09 20.97
N ALA A 176 3.44 -4.73 19.81
CA ALA A 176 4.66 -5.14 19.13
C ALA A 176 5.50 -3.90 18.75
N PRO A 177 6.83 -4.00 18.73
CA PRO A 177 7.68 -2.95 18.17
C PRO A 177 7.28 -2.68 16.73
N ALA A 178 7.17 -1.39 16.36
CA ALA A 178 6.68 -1.04 15.04
C ALA A 178 7.27 0.28 14.54
N GLN A 179 7.31 0.45 13.20
CA GLN A 179 7.66 1.70 12.54
C GLN A 179 6.91 1.87 11.23
N ALA A 180 6.75 3.12 10.79
CA ALA A 180 6.24 3.42 9.46
C ALA A 180 7.37 3.28 8.43
N ILE A 181 7.12 2.53 7.35
CA ILE A 181 8.00 2.43 6.19
C ILE A 181 7.12 2.57 4.94
N SER A 182 7.36 3.61 4.16
CA SER A 182 6.64 3.87 2.90
C SER A 182 6.68 2.66 1.97
N ASN A 183 5.65 2.52 1.12
CA ASN A 183 5.66 1.53 0.04
C ASN A 183 6.71 1.85 -1.04
N GLY A 184 7.20 3.10 -1.08
CA GLY A 184 8.13 3.57 -2.09
C GLY A 184 7.49 3.82 -3.46
N ILE A 185 8.11 4.68 -4.24
CA ILE A 185 7.72 4.98 -5.62
C ILE A 185 8.96 5.00 -6.50
N ASP A 186 8.87 4.47 -7.71
CA ASP A 186 9.94 4.50 -8.70
C ASP A 186 10.03 5.87 -9.36
N LEU A 187 10.87 6.75 -8.81
CA LEU A 187 11.07 8.11 -9.31
C LEU A 187 11.83 8.18 -10.66
N LYS A 188 12.40 7.06 -11.11
CA LYS A 188 12.98 6.98 -12.47
C LYS A 188 11.91 6.73 -13.52
N ARG A 189 10.89 5.96 -13.15
CA ARG A 189 9.75 5.67 -14.01
C ARG A 189 8.73 6.81 -13.98
N PHE A 190 8.26 7.17 -12.80
CA PHE A 190 7.34 8.29 -12.59
C PHE A 190 8.15 9.55 -12.37
N CYS A 191 8.22 10.39 -13.38
CA CYS A 191 8.95 11.65 -13.36
C CYS A 191 8.32 12.64 -14.35
N PRO A 192 8.51 13.93 -14.19
CA PRO A 192 8.12 14.93 -15.17
C PRO A 192 8.69 14.61 -16.55
N GLY A 193 7.99 14.98 -17.59
CA GLY A 193 8.42 14.75 -18.97
C GLY A 193 7.50 15.43 -19.97
N GLU A 194 7.81 15.27 -21.23
CA GLU A 194 7.00 15.81 -22.32
C GLU A 194 5.62 15.18 -22.38
N ARG A 195 4.64 15.93 -22.86
CA ARG A 195 3.28 15.46 -23.11
C ARG A 195 3.26 14.68 -24.41
N ASP A 196 2.79 13.44 -24.35
CA ASP A 196 2.72 12.55 -25.50
C ASP A 196 1.39 12.74 -26.21
N GLU A 197 1.44 13.44 -27.35
CA GLU A 197 0.25 13.75 -28.14
C GLU A 197 -0.33 12.51 -28.84
N GLU A 198 0.44 11.46 -29.12
CA GLU A 198 -0.07 10.21 -29.68
C GLU A 198 -0.90 9.47 -28.62
N VAL A 199 -0.42 9.46 -27.37
CA VAL A 199 -1.18 8.91 -26.25
C VAL A 199 -2.44 9.73 -25.99
N ARG A 200 -2.37 11.06 -26.05
CA ARG A 200 -3.54 11.92 -25.93
C ARG A 200 -4.61 11.56 -26.95
N GLN A 201 -4.24 11.41 -28.21
CA GLN A 201 -5.16 11.07 -29.29
C GLN A 201 -5.74 9.64 -29.09
N ARG A 202 -4.90 8.66 -28.74
CA ARG A 202 -5.32 7.29 -28.46
C ARG A 202 -6.32 7.20 -27.32
N LEU A 203 -6.10 7.98 -26.28
CA LEU A 203 -6.98 8.07 -25.11
C LEU A 203 -8.18 9.01 -25.33
N LYS A 204 -8.29 9.64 -26.53
CA LYS A 204 -9.37 10.57 -26.91
C LYS A 204 -9.52 11.76 -25.95
N LEU A 205 -8.40 12.24 -25.41
CA LEU A 205 -8.38 13.39 -24.52
C LEU A 205 -8.28 14.71 -25.30
N PRO A 206 -9.02 15.77 -24.92
CA PRO A 206 -9.00 17.05 -25.62
C PRO A 206 -7.62 17.72 -25.51
N ALA A 207 -7.23 18.46 -26.56
CA ALA A 207 -5.99 19.24 -26.58
C ALA A 207 -6.21 20.71 -26.21
N ASP A 208 -7.45 21.18 -26.23
CA ASP A 208 -7.87 22.59 -26.11
C ASP A 208 -8.19 23.03 -24.68
N ARG A 209 -8.13 22.10 -23.73
CA ARG A 209 -8.49 22.40 -22.33
C ARG A 209 -7.65 21.59 -21.35
N PRO A 210 -7.48 22.09 -20.08
CA PRO A 210 -6.72 21.39 -19.05
C PRO A 210 -7.37 20.06 -18.65
N ILE A 211 -6.53 19.07 -18.27
CA ILE A 211 -6.94 17.73 -17.86
C ILE A 211 -6.87 17.59 -16.34
N VAL A 212 -8.01 17.27 -15.73
CA VAL A 212 -8.14 16.81 -14.35
C VAL A 212 -8.09 15.29 -14.35
N LEU A 213 -7.11 14.69 -13.71
CA LEU A 213 -6.90 13.25 -13.77
C LEU A 213 -7.35 12.58 -12.46
N TYR A 214 -8.08 11.49 -12.60
CA TYR A 214 -8.37 10.52 -11.56
C TYR A 214 -7.88 9.14 -12.02
N VAL A 215 -7.10 8.45 -11.18
CA VAL A 215 -6.64 7.06 -11.43
C VAL A 215 -6.90 6.25 -10.18
N ASN A 216 -7.79 5.27 -10.24
CA ASN A 216 -8.03 4.29 -9.17
C ASN A 216 -8.95 3.17 -9.65
N ARG A 217 -9.05 2.08 -8.87
CA ARG A 217 -10.14 1.12 -9.05
C ARG A 217 -11.48 1.80 -8.80
N LEU A 218 -12.50 1.50 -9.60
CA LEU A 218 -13.84 2.09 -9.45
C LEU A 218 -14.65 1.31 -8.40
N HIS A 219 -14.30 1.52 -7.14
CA HIS A 219 -14.97 1.00 -5.96
C HIS A 219 -15.63 2.14 -5.17
N ALA A 220 -16.68 1.83 -4.40
CA ALA A 220 -17.46 2.83 -3.67
C ALA A 220 -16.59 3.66 -2.68
N GLU A 221 -15.60 3.02 -2.01
CA GLU A 221 -14.69 3.71 -1.09
C GLU A 221 -13.74 4.69 -1.76
N LYS A 222 -13.57 4.59 -3.09
CA LYS A 222 -12.71 5.51 -3.87
C LYS A 222 -13.42 6.79 -4.29
N ARG A 223 -14.74 6.87 -4.07
CA ARG A 223 -15.55 8.08 -4.14
C ARG A 223 -15.46 8.86 -5.47
N ALA A 224 -15.29 8.18 -6.60
CA ALA A 224 -15.31 8.82 -7.91
C ALA A 224 -16.65 9.56 -8.18
N ASN A 225 -17.75 9.15 -7.55
CA ASN A 225 -19.03 9.83 -7.59
C ASN A 225 -18.95 11.28 -7.09
N VAL A 226 -18.14 11.56 -6.03
CA VAL A 226 -17.95 12.93 -5.51
C VAL A 226 -17.23 13.81 -6.52
N LEU A 227 -16.32 13.23 -7.32
CA LEU A 227 -15.67 13.96 -8.42
C LEU A 227 -16.70 14.31 -9.52
N LEU A 228 -17.58 13.38 -9.92
CA LEU A 228 -18.63 13.67 -10.91
C LEU A 228 -19.57 14.77 -10.43
N ASP A 229 -20.00 14.75 -9.16
CA ASP A 229 -20.80 15.82 -8.56
C ASP A 229 -20.06 17.18 -8.56
N ALA A 230 -18.73 17.15 -8.33
CA ALA A 230 -17.92 18.37 -8.41
C ALA A 230 -17.83 18.90 -9.86
N VAL A 231 -17.66 18.02 -10.85
CA VAL A 231 -17.60 18.40 -12.27
C VAL A 231 -18.87 19.13 -12.71
N ALA A 232 -20.05 18.69 -12.25
CA ALA A 232 -21.31 19.36 -12.53
C ALA A 232 -21.37 20.80 -11.98
N LYS A 233 -20.59 21.10 -10.93
CA LYS A 233 -20.57 22.40 -10.23
C LYS A 233 -19.40 23.30 -10.65
N MET A 234 -18.38 22.75 -11.34
CA MET A 234 -17.24 23.52 -11.83
C MET A 234 -17.67 24.59 -12.82
N LYS A 235 -17.10 25.77 -12.68
CA LYS A 235 -17.28 26.93 -13.59
C LYS A 235 -16.20 26.99 -14.68
N GLY A 236 -15.03 26.45 -14.40
CA GLY A 236 -13.89 26.42 -15.32
C GLY A 236 -14.05 25.41 -16.46
N ILE A 237 -13.33 25.67 -17.56
CA ILE A 237 -13.29 24.80 -18.73
C ILE A 237 -12.19 23.75 -18.52
N GLY A 238 -12.50 22.68 -17.78
CA GLY A 238 -11.62 21.54 -17.58
C GLY A 238 -12.26 20.26 -18.09
N HIS A 239 -11.44 19.29 -18.45
CA HIS A 239 -11.85 17.95 -18.84
C HIS A 239 -11.38 16.94 -17.82
N VAL A 240 -12.26 16.06 -17.35
CA VAL A 240 -11.92 15.04 -16.36
C VAL A 240 -11.67 13.70 -17.05
N ALA A 241 -10.50 13.14 -16.84
CA ALA A 241 -10.13 11.81 -17.28
C ALA A 241 -10.18 10.84 -16.09
N ILE A 242 -11.03 9.82 -16.18
CA ILE A 242 -11.21 8.79 -15.15
C ILE A 242 -10.60 7.48 -15.66
N ALA A 243 -9.47 7.09 -15.11
CA ALA A 243 -8.78 5.84 -15.42
C ALA A 243 -9.01 4.79 -14.34
N GLY A 244 -9.43 3.62 -14.74
CA GLY A 244 -9.68 2.46 -13.90
C GLY A 244 -10.97 1.74 -14.24
N THR A 245 -11.13 0.55 -13.66
CA THR A 245 -12.31 -0.31 -13.76
C THR A 245 -12.74 -0.76 -12.37
N GLY A 246 -13.96 -1.24 -12.24
CA GLY A 246 -14.44 -1.80 -10.97
C GLY A 246 -15.96 -1.88 -10.89
N PRO A 247 -16.50 -2.45 -9.79
CA PRO A 247 -17.93 -2.68 -9.62
C PRO A 247 -18.81 -1.43 -9.70
N ALA A 248 -18.28 -0.25 -9.37
CA ALA A 248 -19.03 1.01 -9.41
C ALA A 248 -19.09 1.65 -10.80
N GLU A 249 -18.48 1.03 -11.82
CA GLU A 249 -18.36 1.62 -13.17
C GLU A 249 -19.72 1.96 -13.79
N ALA A 250 -20.69 1.02 -13.74
CA ALA A 250 -22.03 1.23 -14.28
C ALA A 250 -22.79 2.38 -13.59
N GLU A 251 -22.67 2.48 -12.25
CA GLU A 251 -23.29 3.55 -11.47
C GLU A 251 -22.68 4.92 -11.80
N LEU A 252 -21.34 4.97 -11.97
CA LEU A 252 -20.63 6.20 -12.32
C LEU A 252 -20.99 6.68 -13.74
N HIS A 253 -21.14 5.78 -14.70
CA HIS A 253 -21.64 6.13 -16.03
C HIS A 253 -23.04 6.69 -15.97
N ALA A 254 -23.97 6.03 -15.27
CA ALA A 254 -25.34 6.51 -15.09
C ALA A 254 -25.39 7.89 -14.42
N GLN A 255 -24.55 8.13 -13.40
CA GLN A 255 -24.44 9.43 -12.74
C GLN A 255 -23.92 10.51 -13.71
N ALA A 256 -22.90 10.22 -14.51
CA ALA A 256 -22.37 11.16 -15.49
C ALA A 256 -23.41 11.53 -16.56
N GLU A 257 -24.22 10.59 -17.01
CA GLU A 257 -25.35 10.83 -17.93
C GLU A 257 -26.42 11.68 -17.26
N GLN A 258 -26.84 11.36 -16.04
CA GLN A 258 -27.83 12.13 -15.26
C GLN A 258 -27.38 13.58 -15.04
N LEU A 259 -26.09 13.80 -14.79
CA LEU A 259 -25.50 15.12 -14.63
C LEU A 259 -25.15 15.81 -15.97
N GLN A 260 -25.40 15.17 -17.12
CA GLN A 260 -25.13 15.68 -18.47
C GLN A 260 -23.66 16.08 -18.69
N LEU A 261 -22.70 15.24 -18.22
CA LEU A 261 -21.26 15.51 -18.25
C LEU A 261 -20.54 15.02 -19.54
N GLY A 262 -21.26 14.62 -20.57
CA GLY A 262 -20.73 13.88 -21.71
C GLY A 262 -19.52 14.49 -22.43
N ASP A 263 -19.41 15.81 -22.51
CA ASP A 263 -18.27 16.53 -23.12
C ASP A 263 -17.18 16.93 -22.11
N ARG A 264 -17.42 16.71 -20.83
CA ARG A 264 -16.52 17.11 -19.73
C ARG A 264 -15.80 15.95 -19.06
N VAL A 265 -16.25 14.70 -19.28
CA VAL A 265 -15.71 13.51 -18.63
C VAL A 265 -15.42 12.43 -19.68
N THR A 266 -14.24 11.83 -19.59
CA THR A 266 -13.90 10.61 -20.34
C THR A 266 -13.56 9.48 -19.37
N PHE A 267 -14.28 8.37 -19.46
CA PHE A 267 -13.91 7.12 -18.80
C PHE A 267 -12.93 6.37 -19.69
N LEU A 268 -11.71 6.16 -19.20
CA LEU A 268 -10.62 5.53 -19.95
C LEU A 268 -10.60 4.00 -19.78
N GLY A 269 -11.38 3.46 -18.82
CA GLY A 269 -11.27 2.07 -18.44
C GLY A 269 -9.87 1.74 -17.88
N TYR A 270 -9.43 0.52 -18.10
CA TYR A 270 -8.08 0.08 -17.72
C TYR A 270 -7.03 0.74 -18.65
N VAL A 271 -6.12 1.49 -18.06
CA VAL A 271 -4.97 2.08 -18.76
C VAL A 271 -3.78 1.16 -18.59
N CYS A 272 -3.19 0.73 -19.69
CA CYS A 272 -2.03 -0.16 -19.66
C CYS A 272 -0.77 0.55 -19.13
N ASP A 273 0.20 -0.25 -18.73
CA ASP A 273 1.45 0.21 -18.10
C ASP A 273 2.27 1.18 -19.00
N ALA A 274 2.18 0.99 -20.31
CA ALA A 274 2.87 1.85 -21.29
C ALA A 274 2.27 3.26 -21.38
N ASP A 275 0.94 3.39 -21.19
CA ASP A 275 0.22 4.65 -21.30
C ASP A 275 0.07 5.36 -19.95
N LEU A 276 0.32 4.68 -18.84
CA LEU A 276 0.05 5.21 -17.49
C LEU A 276 0.92 6.44 -17.17
N VAL A 277 2.23 6.38 -17.38
CA VAL A 277 3.13 7.52 -17.14
C VAL A 277 2.85 8.67 -18.10
N PRO A 278 2.70 8.43 -19.42
CA PRO A 278 2.22 9.47 -20.33
C PRO A 278 0.91 10.12 -19.92
N LEU A 279 -0.06 9.35 -19.41
CA LEU A 279 -1.34 9.90 -18.93
C LEU A 279 -1.14 10.86 -17.74
N TYR A 280 -0.28 10.54 -16.77
CA TYR A 280 0.06 11.49 -15.70
C TYR A 280 0.70 12.76 -16.25
N ARG A 281 1.59 12.66 -17.25
CA ARG A 281 2.25 13.81 -17.87
C ARG A 281 1.32 14.67 -18.72
N LEU A 282 0.22 14.10 -19.24
CA LEU A 282 -0.81 14.84 -19.96
C LEU A 282 -1.71 15.65 -19.02
N ALA A 283 -1.82 15.26 -17.76
CA ALA A 283 -2.67 15.92 -16.79
C ALA A 283 -2.12 17.27 -16.33
N ASP A 284 -3.01 18.14 -15.84
CA ASP A 284 -2.70 19.44 -15.24
C ASP A 284 -2.83 19.42 -13.73
N LEU A 285 -3.67 18.55 -13.19
CA LEU A 285 -3.83 18.28 -11.76
C LEU A 285 -4.39 16.87 -11.54
N PHE A 286 -4.17 16.34 -10.34
CA PHE A 286 -4.66 15.02 -9.91
C PHE A 286 -5.68 15.17 -8.79
N VAL A 287 -6.77 14.38 -8.85
CA VAL A 287 -7.83 14.38 -7.83
C VAL A 287 -7.97 13.00 -7.22
N ILE A 288 -8.00 12.93 -5.90
CA ILE A 288 -8.22 11.71 -5.12
C ILE A 288 -9.27 11.92 -4.03
N PRO A 289 -10.56 11.66 -4.29
CA PRO A 289 -11.63 11.85 -3.31
C PRO A 289 -11.81 10.66 -2.36
N SER A 290 -10.89 9.69 -2.40
CA SER A 290 -10.94 8.48 -1.60
C SER A 290 -10.97 8.76 -0.09
N GLU A 291 -11.81 8.04 0.64
CA GLU A 291 -11.93 8.11 2.09
C GLU A 291 -11.24 6.93 2.81
N GLY A 292 -10.42 6.15 2.12
CA GLY A 292 -9.88 4.92 2.71
C GLY A 292 -8.49 4.56 2.17
N GLU A 293 -7.53 5.48 2.31
CA GLU A 293 -6.14 5.24 1.92
C GLU A 293 -5.22 5.12 3.14
N LEU A 294 -4.43 4.03 3.20
CA LEU A 294 -3.32 3.92 4.16
C LEU A 294 -2.01 4.48 3.59
N GLN A 295 -1.84 4.42 2.28
CA GLN A 295 -0.91 5.18 1.45
C GLN A 295 -1.36 5.03 0.00
N SER A 296 -1.64 6.14 -0.66
CA SER A 296 -2.13 6.13 -2.04
C SER A 296 -0.97 6.10 -3.04
N LEU A 297 -0.73 4.96 -3.67
CA LEU A 297 0.31 4.82 -4.70
C LEU A 297 0.05 5.75 -5.89
N VAL A 298 -1.21 5.84 -6.36
CA VAL A 298 -1.59 6.70 -7.48
C VAL A 298 -1.38 8.19 -7.18
N THR A 299 -1.54 8.61 -5.91
CA THR A 299 -1.18 9.96 -5.48
C THR A 299 0.33 10.17 -5.54
N MET A 300 1.11 9.19 -5.09
CA MET A 300 2.57 9.25 -5.16
C MET A 300 3.06 9.29 -6.62
N GLU A 301 2.42 8.54 -7.52
CA GLU A 301 2.69 8.53 -8.96
C GLU A 301 2.42 9.91 -9.58
N ALA A 302 1.27 10.52 -9.26
CA ALA A 302 0.90 11.86 -9.71
C ALA A 302 1.90 12.92 -9.22
N MET A 303 2.24 12.89 -7.92
CA MET A 303 3.24 13.79 -7.32
C MET A 303 4.62 13.62 -7.96
N ALA A 304 5.04 12.39 -8.24
CA ALA A 304 6.30 12.08 -8.89
C ALA A 304 6.35 12.58 -10.34
N CYS A 305 5.20 12.67 -11.01
CA CYS A 305 5.09 13.32 -12.33
C CYS A 305 4.96 14.86 -12.25
N GLY A 306 5.03 15.45 -11.04
CA GLY A 306 5.01 16.90 -10.85
C GLY A 306 3.61 17.52 -10.86
N LEU A 307 2.57 16.75 -10.55
CA LEU A 307 1.21 17.27 -10.50
C LEU A 307 0.87 17.86 -9.12
N PRO A 308 0.13 18.98 -9.07
CA PRO A 308 -0.58 19.40 -7.88
C PRO A 308 -1.72 18.41 -7.61
N VAL A 309 -2.05 18.18 -6.33
CA VAL A 309 -3.03 17.17 -5.92
C VAL A 309 -4.16 17.80 -5.12
N ILE A 310 -5.41 17.45 -5.48
CA ILE A 310 -6.57 17.73 -4.62
C ILE A 310 -7.03 16.42 -4.00
N ALA A 311 -7.01 16.32 -2.68
CA ALA A 311 -7.30 15.10 -1.95
C ALA A 311 -8.36 15.29 -0.87
N ALA A 312 -9.13 14.25 -0.59
CA ALA A 312 -9.97 14.23 0.60
C ALA A 312 -9.11 14.33 1.88
N ASN A 313 -9.50 15.15 2.84
CA ASN A 313 -8.85 15.23 4.15
C ASN A 313 -9.23 14.00 4.99
N ALA A 314 -8.69 12.84 4.62
CA ALA A 314 -9.05 11.56 5.22
C ALA A 314 -7.83 10.65 5.34
N TYR A 315 -7.73 9.98 6.48
CA TYR A 315 -6.68 9.00 6.79
C TYR A 315 -5.27 9.49 6.45
N ALA A 316 -4.56 8.76 5.57
CA ALA A 316 -3.15 9.05 5.25
C ALA A 316 -2.95 10.00 4.06
N LEU A 317 -4.01 10.49 3.42
CA LEU A 317 -3.85 11.46 2.33
C LEU A 317 -3.18 12.78 2.77
N PRO A 318 -3.45 13.33 3.98
CA PRO A 318 -2.74 14.51 4.49
C PRO A 318 -1.23 14.32 4.72
N GLU A 319 -0.72 13.09 4.80
CA GLU A 319 0.73 12.83 4.86
C GLU A 319 1.44 13.05 3.51
N LEU A 320 0.69 13.02 2.41
CA LEU A 320 1.19 13.27 1.05
C LEU A 320 0.80 14.66 0.54
N VAL A 321 -0.42 15.11 0.85
CA VAL A 321 -0.97 16.37 0.35
C VAL A 321 -1.03 17.39 1.48
N HIS A 322 -0.13 18.36 1.42
CA HIS A 322 -0.09 19.48 2.37
C HIS A 322 -0.92 20.63 1.82
N HIS A 323 -1.99 20.97 2.55
CA HIS A 323 -2.97 21.98 2.12
C HIS A 323 -2.31 23.32 1.79
N LYS A 324 -2.51 23.82 0.56
CA LYS A 324 -1.92 25.05 -0.02
C LYS A 324 -0.42 25.01 -0.32
N GLU A 325 0.27 23.89 -0.07
CA GLU A 325 1.68 23.75 -0.44
C GLU A 325 1.84 23.02 -1.79
N ASN A 326 1.39 21.75 -1.85
CA ASN A 326 1.46 20.95 -3.08
C ASN A 326 0.07 20.60 -3.64
N GLY A 327 -0.98 21.22 -3.10
CA GLY A 327 -2.34 21.03 -3.52
C GLY A 327 -3.34 21.46 -2.46
N PHE A 328 -4.53 20.88 -2.52
CA PHE A 328 -5.60 21.19 -1.57
C PHE A 328 -6.15 19.94 -0.90
N LEU A 329 -6.53 20.08 0.36
CA LEU A 329 -7.35 19.11 1.08
C LEU A 329 -8.77 19.65 1.15
N PHE A 330 -9.77 18.80 0.89
CA PHE A 330 -11.18 19.13 1.02
C PHE A 330 -11.88 18.17 1.98
N GLN A 331 -13.00 18.62 2.55
CA GLN A 331 -13.79 17.80 3.46
C GLN A 331 -14.36 16.58 2.71
N PRO A 332 -14.18 15.35 3.18
CA PRO A 332 -14.69 14.15 2.53
C PRO A 332 -16.17 14.26 2.15
N GLY A 333 -16.49 13.96 0.90
CA GLY A 333 -17.85 14.05 0.35
C GLY A 333 -18.31 15.47 -0.06
N ASN A 334 -17.54 16.52 0.23
CA ASN A 334 -17.91 17.89 -0.12
C ASN A 334 -17.54 18.24 -1.57
N SER A 335 -18.45 17.97 -2.51
CA SER A 335 -18.27 18.23 -3.93
C SER A 335 -18.23 19.74 -4.27
N ASP A 336 -18.81 20.61 -3.47
CA ASP A 336 -18.76 22.08 -3.68
C ASP A 336 -17.36 22.61 -3.43
N GLU A 337 -16.73 22.19 -2.33
CA GLU A 337 -15.36 22.55 -1.99
C GLU A 337 -14.39 21.97 -3.04
N LEU A 338 -14.58 20.71 -3.44
CA LEU A 338 -13.77 20.06 -4.49
C LEU A 338 -13.87 20.82 -5.81
N ALA A 339 -15.07 21.20 -6.25
CA ALA A 339 -15.29 21.98 -7.48
C ALA A 339 -14.56 23.33 -7.42
N SER A 340 -14.71 24.06 -6.30
CA SER A 340 -14.03 25.35 -6.09
C SER A 340 -12.53 25.23 -6.15
N GLN A 341 -11.94 24.20 -5.51
CA GLN A 341 -10.49 23.95 -5.52
C GLN A 341 -9.98 23.56 -6.91
N ILE A 342 -10.75 22.78 -7.67
CA ILE A 342 -10.45 22.47 -9.07
C ILE A 342 -10.44 23.76 -9.91
N ASP A 343 -11.47 24.59 -9.79
CA ASP A 343 -11.57 25.85 -10.51
C ASP A 343 -10.40 26.81 -10.23
N ILE A 344 -9.94 26.90 -8.96
CA ILE A 344 -8.77 27.65 -8.58
C ILE A 344 -7.53 27.16 -9.35
N LEU A 345 -7.28 25.86 -9.33
CA LEU A 345 -6.10 25.31 -10.01
C LEU A 345 -6.23 25.39 -11.54
N LEU A 346 -7.41 25.23 -12.11
CA LEU A 346 -7.61 25.38 -13.57
C LEU A 346 -7.36 26.82 -14.02
N GLY A 347 -7.73 27.81 -13.21
CA GLY A 347 -7.57 29.23 -13.51
C GLY A 347 -6.16 29.78 -13.32
N ASP A 348 -5.27 29.09 -12.57
CA ASP A 348 -3.96 29.59 -12.17
C ASP A 348 -2.82 28.63 -12.56
N ALA A 349 -2.27 28.77 -13.77
CA ALA A 349 -1.16 27.93 -14.24
C ALA A 349 0.14 28.12 -13.43
N PRO A 350 0.55 29.35 -13.03
CA PRO A 350 1.66 29.55 -12.10
C PRO A 350 1.49 28.80 -10.78
N LEU A 351 0.31 28.84 -10.18
CA LEU A 351 0.00 28.11 -8.94
C LEU A 351 0.13 26.58 -9.14
N ARG A 352 -0.40 26.06 -10.25
CA ARG A 352 -0.23 24.62 -10.58
C ARG A 352 1.25 24.25 -10.67
N ALA A 353 2.06 25.05 -11.37
CA ALA A 353 3.49 24.80 -11.51
C ALA A 353 4.21 24.84 -10.17
N HIS A 354 3.89 25.82 -9.32
CA HIS A 354 4.46 25.94 -7.98
C HIS A 354 4.11 24.72 -7.10
N MET A 355 2.84 24.34 -7.03
CA MET A 355 2.38 23.19 -6.26
C MET A 355 2.93 21.88 -6.80
N GLY A 356 3.04 21.73 -8.11
CA GLY A 356 3.69 20.58 -8.74
C GLY A 356 5.16 20.44 -8.37
N ALA A 357 5.92 21.55 -8.37
CA ALA A 357 7.30 21.56 -7.90
C ALA A 357 7.41 21.15 -6.41
N ARG A 358 6.45 21.60 -5.58
CA ARG A 358 6.40 21.19 -4.17
C ARG A 358 6.06 19.70 -4.04
N SER A 359 5.18 19.15 -4.88
CA SER A 359 4.91 17.70 -4.94
C SER A 359 6.19 16.89 -5.17
N LEU A 360 7.06 17.31 -6.09
CA LEU A 360 8.35 16.67 -6.36
C LEU A 360 9.27 16.69 -5.13
N GLN A 361 9.31 17.78 -4.37
CA GLN A 361 10.11 17.85 -3.14
C GLN A 361 9.59 16.90 -2.07
N ILE A 362 8.27 16.87 -1.86
CA ILE A 362 7.65 16.02 -0.84
C ILE A 362 7.84 14.54 -1.19
N ILE A 363 7.67 14.16 -2.48
CA ILE A 363 7.73 12.76 -2.88
C ILE A 363 9.14 12.18 -2.87
N ALA A 364 10.19 13.02 -2.92
CA ALA A 364 11.59 12.58 -2.98
C ALA A 364 11.97 11.64 -1.81
N LYS A 365 11.43 11.86 -0.61
CA LYS A 365 11.64 10.99 0.56
C LYS A 365 11.05 9.59 0.42
N HIS A 366 10.15 9.39 -0.55
CA HIS A 366 9.53 8.10 -0.84
C HIS A 366 10.19 7.36 -2.01
N ASP A 367 11.39 7.78 -2.44
CA ASP A 367 12.12 7.07 -3.48
C ASP A 367 12.27 5.59 -3.14
N ARG A 368 11.94 4.74 -4.10
CA ARG A 368 11.94 3.28 -3.95
C ARG A 368 13.30 2.73 -3.51
N LEU A 369 14.41 3.30 -3.99
CA LEU A 369 15.74 2.84 -3.60
C LEU A 369 16.05 3.17 -2.15
N HIS A 370 15.70 4.38 -1.71
CA HIS A 370 15.83 4.78 -0.31
C HIS A 370 14.95 3.91 0.62
N VAL A 371 13.71 3.68 0.25
CA VAL A 371 12.79 2.79 1.00
C VAL A 371 13.35 1.37 1.09
N LEU A 372 13.96 0.87 0.02
CA LEU A 372 14.58 -0.45 0.01
C LEU A 372 15.78 -0.54 0.97
N ASP A 373 16.59 0.54 1.11
CA ASP A 373 17.67 0.62 2.09
C ASP A 373 17.13 0.53 3.52
N LEU A 374 16.01 1.20 3.82
CA LEU A 374 15.35 1.11 5.13
C LEU A 374 14.87 -0.31 5.44
N TRP A 375 14.30 -0.99 4.46
CA TRP A 375 13.89 -2.39 4.59
C TRP A 375 15.06 -3.32 4.85
N GLU A 376 16.16 -3.15 4.10
CA GLU A 376 17.37 -3.95 4.23
C GLU A 376 17.99 -3.79 5.62
N ALA A 377 18.13 -2.55 6.10
CA ALA A 377 18.62 -2.24 7.45
C ALA A 377 17.73 -2.86 8.55
N LEU A 378 16.39 -2.80 8.38
CA LEU A 378 15.46 -3.42 9.33
C LEU A 378 15.63 -4.95 9.35
N TYR A 379 15.73 -5.59 8.18
CA TYR A 379 15.87 -7.04 8.11
C TYR A 379 17.19 -7.52 8.72
N GLU A 380 18.29 -6.84 8.44
CA GLU A 380 19.59 -7.15 9.01
C GLU A 380 19.59 -7.02 10.53
N ARG A 381 19.05 -5.92 11.04
CA ARG A 381 18.90 -5.70 12.48
C ARG A 381 18.13 -6.83 13.15
N LEU A 382 16.92 -7.14 12.67
CA LEU A 382 16.06 -8.16 13.27
C LEU A 382 16.65 -9.57 13.16
N SER A 383 17.29 -9.89 12.03
CA SER A 383 17.99 -11.17 11.87
C SER A 383 19.13 -11.32 12.87
N ASN A 384 19.95 -10.28 13.06
CA ASN A 384 21.06 -10.27 14.00
C ASN A 384 20.59 -10.40 15.46
N GLU A 385 19.62 -9.58 15.88
CA GLU A 385 19.00 -9.66 17.22
C GLU A 385 18.45 -11.06 17.51
N PHE A 386 17.83 -11.68 16.52
CA PHE A 386 17.29 -13.03 16.65
C PHE A 386 18.39 -14.10 16.80
N ILE A 387 19.49 -13.98 16.05
CA ILE A 387 20.66 -14.87 16.14
C ILE A 387 21.31 -14.74 17.50
N GLU A 388 21.52 -13.52 18.00
CA GLU A 388 22.12 -13.26 19.32
C GLU A 388 21.26 -13.83 20.46
N ALA A 389 19.95 -13.59 20.41
CA ALA A 389 19.02 -14.15 21.38
C ALA A 389 19.03 -15.69 21.39
N LYS A 390 19.17 -16.32 20.23
CA LYS A 390 19.28 -17.78 20.10
C LYS A 390 20.60 -18.29 20.69
N GLN A 391 21.71 -17.62 20.42
CA GLN A 391 23.03 -17.98 20.96
C GLN A 391 23.07 -17.84 22.48
N LEU A 392 22.51 -16.76 23.03
CA LEU A 392 22.42 -16.55 24.47
C LEU A 392 21.59 -17.65 25.15
N LYS A 393 20.48 -18.05 24.59
CA LYS A 393 19.68 -19.17 25.11
C LYS A 393 20.45 -20.49 25.08
N LEU A 394 21.25 -20.73 24.06
CA LEU A 394 22.08 -21.94 23.95
C LEU A 394 23.23 -21.93 24.98
N ARG A 395 23.89 -20.78 25.20
CA ARG A 395 24.93 -20.62 26.23
C ARG A 395 24.33 -20.89 27.61
N ARG A 396 23.23 -20.26 27.98
CA ARG A 396 22.55 -20.50 29.28
C ARG A 396 22.17 -21.96 29.50
N LYS A 397 21.65 -22.66 28.47
CA LYS A 397 21.35 -24.09 28.57
C LYS A 397 22.60 -24.96 28.77
N ARG A 398 23.73 -24.60 28.14
CA ARG A 398 25.01 -25.30 28.34
C ARG A 398 25.56 -25.08 29.74
N GLU A 399 25.48 -23.86 30.28
CA GLU A 399 25.87 -23.51 31.63
C GLU A 399 25.01 -24.21 32.69
N GLN A 400 23.69 -24.25 32.50
CA GLN A 400 22.79 -25.02 33.36
C GLN A 400 23.13 -26.51 33.38
N LYS A 401 23.44 -27.11 32.24
CA LYS A 401 23.87 -28.52 32.17
C LYS A 401 25.24 -28.76 32.87
N ARG A 402 26.13 -27.75 32.81
CA ARG A 402 27.51 -27.88 33.33
C ARG A 402 27.58 -27.63 34.83
N PHE A 403 26.77 -26.74 35.40
CA PHE A 403 26.91 -26.25 36.77
C PHE A 403 25.69 -26.55 37.67
N GLY A 404 24.61 -27.19 37.17
CA GLY A 404 23.42 -27.50 37.95
C GLY A 404 22.67 -26.30 38.53
N TYR A 405 23.02 -25.08 38.12
CA TYR A 405 22.48 -23.83 38.63
C TYR A 405 21.30 -23.34 37.76
N THR A 406 20.15 -23.11 38.41
CA THR A 406 18.99 -22.46 37.76
C THR A 406 19.04 -20.97 38.12
N PRO A 407 19.46 -20.06 37.22
CA PRO A 407 19.38 -18.63 37.51
C PRO A 407 17.92 -18.25 37.73
N GLN A 408 17.64 -17.55 38.85
CA GLN A 408 16.34 -16.92 39.06
C GLN A 408 16.02 -16.04 37.86
N THR A 409 14.80 -16.14 37.38
CA THR A 409 14.26 -15.38 36.24
C THR A 409 14.25 -13.90 36.55
N THR A 410 15.33 -13.22 36.24
CA THR A 410 15.31 -11.75 36.14
C THR A 410 15.01 -11.38 34.69
N HIS A 411 13.84 -10.78 34.53
CA HIS A 411 13.34 -10.03 33.38
C HIS A 411 13.72 -10.57 31.97
N ARG A 412 12.69 -10.92 31.19
CA ARG A 412 12.78 -10.89 29.72
C ARG A 412 13.38 -9.52 29.36
N PRO A 413 14.45 -9.47 28.54
CA PRO A 413 14.82 -8.19 27.95
C PRO A 413 13.60 -7.69 27.19
N ARG A 414 12.96 -6.67 27.73
CA ARG A 414 12.01 -5.86 26.95
C ARG A 414 12.86 -5.21 25.87
N LEU A 415 12.59 -5.51 24.61
CA LEU A 415 13.02 -4.69 23.50
C LEU A 415 12.69 -3.25 23.87
N VAL A 416 13.71 -2.42 23.91
CA VAL A 416 13.60 -1.01 24.28
C VAL A 416 12.58 -0.38 23.35
N ARG A 417 11.55 0.24 23.92
CA ARG A 417 10.64 1.12 23.21
C ARG A 417 11.43 2.35 22.77
N THR A 418 12.05 2.32 21.64
CA THR A 418 12.46 3.53 20.93
C THR A 418 11.30 3.88 20.01
N GLY A 419 10.31 4.58 20.56
CA GLY A 419 9.30 5.30 19.78
C GLY A 419 9.87 6.60 19.21
N GLU A 420 11.12 6.58 18.76
CA GLU A 420 11.70 7.66 18.01
C GLU A 420 11.51 7.37 16.53
N LEU A 421 10.76 8.23 15.86
CA LEU A 421 10.86 8.42 14.41
C LEU A 421 12.34 8.56 14.09
N ILE A 422 12.94 7.57 13.44
CA ILE A 422 14.31 7.69 12.93
C ILE A 422 14.22 8.64 11.74
N PHE A 423 14.36 9.94 12.02
CA PHE A 423 14.69 10.92 11.01
C PHE A 423 16.12 10.64 10.55
N ASP A 424 16.31 10.45 9.26
CA ASP A 424 17.64 10.42 8.66
C ASP A 424 18.24 11.83 8.77
N PRO A 425 19.36 12.04 9.49
CA PRO A 425 19.95 13.37 9.69
C PRO A 425 20.44 14.05 8.41
N ARG A 426 20.35 13.38 7.25
CA ARG A 426 20.67 13.94 5.93
C ARG A 426 19.54 14.82 5.35
N TYR A 427 18.37 14.81 5.98
CA TYR A 427 17.23 15.66 5.61
C TYR A 427 16.66 16.34 6.86
N PRO A 428 17.28 17.46 7.32
CA PRO A 428 16.75 18.25 8.43
C PRO A 428 15.40 18.82 8.04
N GLU A 429 14.47 18.84 9.00
CA GLU A 429 13.25 19.63 8.88
C GLU A 429 13.63 21.12 8.82
N GLU A 430 13.34 21.78 7.68
CA GLU A 430 13.13 23.23 7.58
C GLU A 430 11.67 23.53 7.27
#